data_dbe40d52a4643eba717a964c2b41ddc1
#
_entry.id   dbe40d52a4643eba717a964c2b41ddc1
#
_cell.length_a   1.000
_cell.length_b   1.000
_cell.length_c   1.000
_cell.angle_alpha   90.00
_cell.angle_beta   90.00
_cell.angle_gamma   90.00
#
_symmetry.space_group_name_H-M   'P 1'
#
loop_
_entity.id
_entity.type
_entity.pdbx_description
1 polymer ?
#
loop_
_entity_poly.entity_id
_entity_poly.type
_entity_poly.pdbx_seq_one_letter_code
_entity_poly.pdbx_strand_id
1 'polypeptide(L)'
;MREEKKTLIMDVALEHFSDYGFHSTTISHLAKHAGISKGLLYNYFKGKEELLAAIINRSLDEIYKSFNPDRDSTLTPDEFEHFIRKIFGIFREKRQFWKLIYRVMLQRGVYEHLLDDPDSTFKVGGTPLMEYSAYMMRLLTDYFNRKQETAGPDYDPTTEMLMFSTTIKGFALTYIFSQEQYPDVYFEKMIDTLIKKYR
;
A
#
# COMPACT_ATOMS: atom_id res chain seq x y z
N MET A 1 -1.75 -25.43 -11.98
CA MET A 1 -1.21 -25.13 -13.34
C MET A 1 -1.70 -23.78 -13.90
N ARG A 2 -3.02 -23.51 -14.07
CA ARG A 2 -3.48 -22.23 -14.66
C ARG A 2 -3.26 -21.05 -13.70
N GLU A 3 -3.63 -21.20 -12.43
CA GLU A 3 -3.43 -20.15 -11.41
C GLU A 3 -1.93 -19.89 -11.12
N GLU A 4 -1.11 -20.90 -11.07
CA GLU A 4 0.35 -20.77 -10.89
C GLU A 4 0.98 -19.93 -12.01
N LYS A 5 0.57 -20.16 -13.27
CA LYS A 5 1.05 -19.34 -14.39
C LYS A 5 0.55 -17.90 -14.34
N LYS A 6 -0.70 -17.69 -13.92
CA LYS A 6 -1.25 -16.35 -13.71
C LYS A 6 -0.48 -15.59 -12.63
N THR A 7 -0.20 -16.26 -11.51
CA THR A 7 0.62 -15.72 -10.42
C THR A 7 2.03 -15.37 -10.90
N LEU A 8 2.69 -16.28 -11.62
CA LEU A 8 4.02 -16.03 -12.17
C LEU A 8 4.05 -14.80 -13.09
N ILE A 9 3.06 -14.65 -13.97
CA ILE A 9 2.95 -13.46 -14.86
C ILE A 9 2.81 -12.19 -14.02
N MET A 10 1.97 -12.21 -12.99
CA MET A 10 1.78 -11.04 -12.10
C MET A 10 3.04 -10.72 -11.32
N ASP A 11 3.79 -11.71 -10.84
CA ASP A 11 5.03 -11.48 -10.08
C ASP A 11 6.13 -10.88 -10.96
N VAL A 12 6.35 -11.43 -12.16
CA VAL A 12 7.27 -10.88 -13.14
C VAL A 12 6.86 -9.46 -13.53
N ALA A 13 5.57 -9.21 -13.72
CA ALA A 13 5.09 -7.88 -14.07
C ALA A 13 5.22 -6.89 -12.91
N LEU A 14 4.98 -7.29 -11.68
CA LEU A 14 5.20 -6.46 -10.49
C LEU A 14 6.66 -6.00 -10.41
N GLU A 15 7.61 -6.91 -10.55
CA GLU A 15 9.04 -6.61 -10.57
C GLU A 15 9.38 -5.61 -11.68
N HIS A 16 8.98 -5.91 -12.92
CA HIS A 16 9.30 -5.05 -14.07
C HIS A 16 8.64 -3.68 -14.00
N PHE A 17 7.37 -3.59 -13.60
CA PHE A 17 6.69 -2.31 -13.44
C PHE A 17 7.28 -1.48 -12.31
N SER A 18 7.71 -2.12 -11.21
CA SER A 18 8.33 -1.43 -10.08
C SER A 18 9.74 -0.93 -10.39
N ASP A 19 10.51 -1.64 -11.22
CA ASP A 19 11.92 -1.30 -11.49
C ASP A 19 12.09 -0.43 -12.73
N TYR A 20 11.38 -0.72 -13.81
CA TYR A 20 11.52 -0.01 -15.08
C TYR A 20 10.38 0.98 -15.37
N GLY A 21 9.27 0.89 -14.60
CA GLY A 21 8.07 1.69 -14.79
C GLY A 21 7.06 1.04 -15.75
N PHE A 22 5.79 1.39 -15.55
CA PHE A 22 4.67 0.82 -16.28
C PHE A 22 4.74 1.09 -17.79
N HIS A 23 5.01 2.35 -18.19
CA HIS A 23 5.02 2.73 -19.60
C HIS A 23 6.18 2.11 -20.39
N SER A 24 7.35 2.00 -19.75
CA SER A 24 8.56 1.45 -20.39
C SER A 24 8.52 -0.07 -20.56
N THR A 25 7.67 -0.76 -19.81
CA THR A 25 7.55 -2.22 -19.85
C THR A 25 6.59 -2.66 -20.95
N THR A 26 6.98 -3.64 -21.77
CA THR A 26 6.16 -4.19 -22.86
C THR A 26 5.68 -5.60 -22.55
N ILE A 27 4.52 -6.00 -23.09
CA ILE A 27 4.00 -7.38 -22.99
C ILE A 27 5.00 -8.42 -23.51
N SER A 28 5.73 -8.09 -24.59
CA SER A 28 6.75 -8.98 -25.14
C SER A 28 7.90 -9.22 -24.17
N HIS A 29 8.30 -8.18 -23.44
CA HIS A 29 9.33 -8.25 -22.42
C HIS A 29 8.89 -9.10 -21.23
N LEU A 30 7.66 -8.87 -20.73
CA LEU A 30 7.07 -9.67 -19.65
C LEU A 30 6.94 -11.15 -20.01
N ALA A 31 6.43 -11.46 -21.22
CA ALA A 31 6.29 -12.83 -21.68
C ALA A 31 7.64 -13.56 -21.72
N LYS A 32 8.69 -12.89 -22.23
CA LYS A 32 10.06 -13.44 -22.27
C LYS A 32 10.57 -13.77 -20.85
N HIS A 33 10.39 -12.86 -19.89
CA HIS A 33 10.88 -13.06 -18.52
C HIS A 33 10.05 -14.10 -17.74
N ALA A 34 8.75 -14.21 -18.05
CA ALA A 34 7.89 -15.25 -17.50
C ALA A 34 8.11 -16.62 -18.18
N GLY A 35 9.00 -16.73 -19.18
CA GLY A 35 9.27 -17.98 -19.90
C GLY A 35 8.07 -18.49 -20.70
N ILE A 36 7.20 -17.60 -21.20
CA ILE A 36 5.99 -17.95 -21.95
C ILE A 36 5.91 -17.21 -23.29
N SER A 37 5.05 -17.71 -24.18
CA SER A 37 4.78 -16.98 -25.42
C SER A 37 3.91 -15.73 -25.16
N LYS A 38 4.06 -14.70 -25.99
CA LYS A 38 3.20 -13.51 -25.96
C LYS A 38 1.72 -13.86 -26.11
N GLY A 39 1.38 -14.82 -26.98
CA GLY A 39 0.00 -15.30 -27.17
C GLY A 39 -0.55 -15.94 -25.88
N LEU A 40 0.27 -16.70 -25.16
CA LEU A 40 -0.16 -17.27 -23.88
C LEU A 40 -0.41 -16.19 -22.83
N LEU A 41 0.39 -15.11 -22.78
CA LEU A 41 0.14 -14.01 -21.87
C LEU A 41 -1.21 -13.34 -22.16
N TYR A 42 -1.54 -13.11 -23.43
CA TYR A 42 -2.85 -12.56 -23.82
C TYR A 42 -4.04 -13.45 -23.49
N ASN A 43 -3.85 -14.76 -23.29
CA ASN A 43 -4.91 -15.66 -22.79
C ASN A 43 -5.23 -15.43 -21.30
N TYR A 44 -4.36 -14.75 -20.55
CA TYR A 44 -4.56 -14.42 -19.14
C TYR A 44 -4.99 -12.97 -18.93
N PHE A 45 -4.43 -12.03 -19.70
CA PHE A 45 -4.63 -10.60 -19.55
C PHE A 45 -4.73 -9.93 -20.91
N LYS A 46 -5.76 -9.10 -21.13
CA LYS A 46 -5.98 -8.39 -22.40
C LYS A 46 -4.91 -7.33 -22.70
N GLY A 47 -4.21 -6.85 -21.67
CA GLY A 47 -3.19 -5.82 -21.79
C GLY A 47 -2.45 -5.54 -20.49
N LYS A 48 -1.57 -4.54 -20.51
CA LYS A 48 -0.80 -4.11 -19.34
C LYS A 48 -1.69 -3.53 -18.24
N GLU A 49 -2.75 -2.84 -18.63
CA GLU A 49 -3.72 -2.19 -17.74
C GLU A 49 -4.47 -3.22 -16.90
N GLU A 50 -4.99 -4.28 -17.52
CA GLU A 50 -5.66 -5.38 -16.81
C GLU A 50 -4.67 -6.13 -15.89
N LEU A 51 -3.44 -6.33 -16.34
CA LEU A 51 -2.39 -6.94 -15.56
C LEU A 51 -2.00 -6.08 -14.35
N LEU A 52 -1.87 -4.76 -14.52
CA LEU A 52 -1.63 -3.80 -13.44
C LEU A 52 -2.76 -3.83 -12.42
N ALA A 53 -4.02 -3.78 -12.88
CA ALA A 53 -5.19 -3.86 -12.00
C ALA A 53 -5.22 -5.17 -11.20
N ALA A 54 -4.91 -6.30 -11.84
CA ALA A 54 -4.86 -7.59 -11.16
C ALA A 54 -3.75 -7.66 -10.08
N ILE A 55 -2.57 -7.06 -10.35
CA ILE A 55 -1.47 -6.97 -9.38
C ILE A 55 -1.90 -6.12 -8.19
N ILE A 56 -2.49 -4.95 -8.43
CA ILE A 56 -2.93 -4.04 -7.38
C ILE A 56 -3.99 -4.71 -6.51
N ASN A 57 -5.03 -5.29 -7.11
CA ASN A 57 -6.11 -5.96 -6.39
C ASN A 57 -5.58 -7.10 -5.54
N ARG A 58 -4.73 -7.99 -6.09
CA ARG A 58 -4.12 -9.08 -5.32
C ARG A 58 -3.33 -8.55 -4.12
N SER A 59 -2.48 -7.57 -4.31
CA SER A 59 -1.64 -7.04 -3.25
C SER A 59 -2.46 -6.32 -2.16
N LEU A 60 -3.49 -5.59 -2.55
CA LEU A 60 -4.42 -4.96 -1.61
C LEU A 60 -5.23 -5.99 -0.82
N ASP A 61 -5.69 -7.08 -1.46
CA ASP A 61 -6.38 -8.16 -0.77
C ASP A 61 -5.50 -8.88 0.25
N GLU A 62 -4.21 -9.10 -0.07
CA GLU A 62 -3.24 -9.68 0.85
C GLU A 62 -2.98 -8.76 2.04
N ILE A 63 -2.83 -7.45 1.80
CA ILE A 63 -2.67 -6.43 2.85
C ILE A 63 -3.91 -6.41 3.74
N TYR A 64 -5.11 -6.37 3.15
CA TYR A 64 -6.38 -6.37 3.89
C TYR A 64 -6.51 -7.59 4.80
N LYS A 65 -6.29 -8.78 4.25
CA LYS A 65 -6.33 -10.04 5.03
C LYS A 65 -5.35 -10.02 6.20
N SER A 66 -4.19 -9.39 6.02
CA SER A 66 -3.21 -9.28 7.10
C SER A 66 -3.69 -8.38 8.24
N PHE A 67 -4.43 -7.31 7.96
CA PHE A 67 -4.97 -6.43 9.01
C PHE A 67 -6.12 -7.06 9.79
N ASN A 68 -6.85 -8.00 9.19
CA ASN A 68 -8.06 -8.62 9.77
C ASN A 68 -8.89 -7.60 10.58
N PRO A 69 -9.37 -6.51 9.92
CA PRO A 69 -10.03 -5.44 10.63
C PRO A 69 -11.35 -5.95 11.19
N ASP A 70 -11.45 -6.03 12.50
CA ASP A 70 -12.75 -6.08 13.14
C ASP A 70 -13.38 -4.70 12.95
N ARG A 71 -14.44 -4.62 12.15
CA ARG A 71 -14.99 -3.35 11.64
C ARG A 71 -15.57 -2.45 12.74
N ASP A 72 -15.78 -3.00 13.94
CA ASP A 72 -16.38 -2.30 15.08
C ASP A 72 -15.37 -1.94 16.17
N SER A 73 -14.08 -2.21 15.98
CA SER A 73 -13.07 -1.98 17.00
C SER A 73 -12.60 -0.53 17.03
N THR A 74 -12.49 0.00 18.23
CA THR A 74 -11.79 1.25 18.53
C THR A 74 -10.35 0.93 18.90
N LEU A 75 -9.37 1.70 18.43
CA LEU A 75 -7.97 1.46 18.77
C LEU A 75 -7.69 1.88 20.23
N THR A 76 -7.32 0.93 21.07
CA THR A 76 -6.63 1.21 22.34
C THR A 76 -5.17 1.63 22.06
N PRO A 77 -4.44 2.22 23.03
CA PRO A 77 -3.02 2.55 22.85
C PRO A 77 -2.14 1.35 22.46
N ASP A 78 -2.42 0.15 22.98
CA ASP A 78 -1.68 -1.07 22.66
C ASP A 78 -2.01 -1.57 21.23
N GLU A 79 -3.27 -1.51 20.84
CA GLU A 79 -3.72 -1.83 19.48
C GLU A 79 -3.18 -0.83 18.47
N PHE A 80 -3.07 0.45 18.82
CA PHE A 80 -2.43 1.47 17.98
C PHE A 80 -0.96 1.16 17.77
N GLU A 81 -0.19 0.80 18.81
CA GLU A 81 1.19 0.36 18.66
C GLU A 81 1.30 -0.84 17.71
N HIS A 82 0.47 -1.87 17.95
CA HIS A 82 0.44 -3.06 17.10
C HIS A 82 0.12 -2.70 15.63
N PHE A 83 -0.84 -1.82 15.43
CA PHE A 83 -1.23 -1.31 14.12
C PHE A 83 -0.07 -0.62 13.39
N ILE A 84 0.67 0.25 14.10
CA ILE A 84 1.85 0.93 13.53
C ILE A 84 2.92 -0.08 13.13
N ARG A 85 3.31 -1.00 14.02
CA ARG A 85 4.33 -2.02 13.71
C ARG A 85 3.92 -2.87 12.51
N LYS A 86 2.63 -3.17 12.39
CA LYS A 86 2.08 -3.92 11.26
C LYS A 86 2.15 -3.16 9.94
N ILE A 87 1.80 -1.87 9.93
CA ILE A 87 1.96 -1.01 8.74
C ILE A 87 3.41 -1.06 8.23
N PHE A 88 4.38 -0.89 9.12
CA PHE A 88 5.79 -0.93 8.73
C PHE A 88 6.26 -2.30 8.30
N GLY A 89 5.77 -3.37 8.92
CA GLY A 89 5.97 -4.75 8.45
C GLY A 89 5.50 -4.93 7.00
N ILE A 90 4.32 -4.43 6.67
CA ILE A 90 3.76 -4.47 5.32
C ILE A 90 4.60 -3.65 4.32
N PHE A 91 5.10 -2.48 4.70
CA PHE A 91 6.02 -1.72 3.83
C PHE A 91 7.29 -2.52 3.53
N ARG A 92 7.82 -3.25 4.50
CA ARG A 92 8.98 -4.12 4.36
C ARG A 92 8.70 -5.31 3.45
N GLU A 93 7.64 -6.06 3.76
CA GLU A 93 7.28 -7.29 3.03
C GLU A 93 6.82 -7.02 1.59
N LYS A 94 6.10 -5.91 1.37
CA LYS A 94 5.51 -5.55 0.08
C LYS A 94 6.25 -4.40 -0.61
N ARG A 95 7.56 -4.26 -0.41
CA ARG A 95 8.35 -3.13 -0.90
C ARG A 95 8.18 -2.90 -2.42
N GLN A 96 8.23 -3.96 -3.22
CA GLN A 96 8.07 -3.85 -4.68
C GLN A 96 6.68 -3.34 -5.07
N PHE A 97 5.65 -3.80 -4.38
CA PHE A 97 4.28 -3.29 -4.59
C PHE A 97 4.18 -1.80 -4.26
N TRP A 98 4.69 -1.36 -3.12
CA TRP A 98 4.67 0.06 -2.75
C TRP A 98 5.50 0.92 -3.69
N LYS A 99 6.65 0.42 -4.15
CA LYS A 99 7.47 1.08 -5.17
C LYS A 99 6.68 1.28 -6.48
N LEU A 100 5.93 0.26 -6.91
CA LEU A 100 5.02 0.36 -8.05
C LEU A 100 3.93 1.42 -7.80
N ILE A 101 3.22 1.34 -6.67
CA ILE A 101 2.13 2.27 -6.33
C ILE A 101 2.62 3.72 -6.34
N TYR A 102 3.72 4.03 -5.64
CA TYR A 102 4.27 5.39 -5.64
C TYR A 102 4.67 5.87 -7.03
N ARG A 103 5.28 5.01 -7.85
CA ARG A 103 5.61 5.36 -9.25
C ARG A 103 4.37 5.64 -10.08
N VAL A 104 3.33 4.83 -9.94
CA VAL A 104 2.05 5.01 -10.64
C VAL A 104 1.36 6.29 -10.18
N MET A 105 1.33 6.56 -8.88
CA MET A 105 0.72 7.79 -8.32
C MET A 105 1.44 9.07 -8.74
N LEU A 106 2.75 9.03 -8.99
CA LEU A 106 3.52 10.18 -9.45
C LEU A 106 3.43 10.40 -10.96
N GLN A 107 2.86 9.47 -11.72
CA GLN A 107 2.66 9.61 -13.16
C GLN A 107 1.33 10.31 -13.44
N ARG A 108 1.43 11.48 -14.10
CA ARG A 108 0.28 12.31 -14.49
C ARG A 108 -0.72 11.51 -15.34
N GLY A 109 -2.00 11.52 -14.98
CA GLY A 109 -3.07 10.84 -15.70
C GLY A 109 -3.41 9.42 -15.19
N VAL A 110 -2.51 8.74 -14.49
CA VAL A 110 -2.82 7.42 -13.91
C VAL A 110 -3.56 7.58 -12.59
N TYR A 111 -3.18 8.58 -11.80
CA TYR A 111 -3.80 8.87 -10.50
C TYR A 111 -5.28 9.25 -10.64
N GLU A 112 -5.63 10.10 -11.62
CA GLU A 112 -6.99 10.55 -11.88
C GLU A 112 -7.93 9.41 -12.27
N HIS A 113 -7.44 8.41 -13.04
CA HIS A 113 -8.24 7.25 -13.44
C HIS A 113 -8.31 6.14 -12.38
N LEU A 114 -7.36 6.09 -11.44
CA LEU A 114 -7.28 5.00 -10.45
C LEU A 114 -8.13 5.27 -9.20
N LEU A 115 -8.27 6.54 -8.79
CA LEU A 115 -8.90 6.90 -7.52
C LEU A 115 -10.25 7.61 -7.68
N ASP A 116 -10.48 8.31 -8.79
CA ASP A 116 -11.69 9.13 -8.99
C ASP A 116 -12.79 8.40 -9.79
N ASP A 117 -12.55 7.18 -10.27
CA ASP A 117 -13.55 6.39 -10.98
C ASP A 117 -14.45 5.65 -9.97
N PRO A 118 -15.76 5.99 -9.87
CA PRO A 118 -16.70 5.26 -9.03
C PRO A 118 -16.84 3.78 -9.42
N ASP A 119 -16.57 3.45 -10.69
CA ASP A 119 -16.50 2.10 -11.22
C ASP A 119 -15.10 1.49 -11.13
N SER A 120 -14.21 2.13 -10.33
CA SER A 120 -12.83 1.69 -10.11
C SER A 120 -12.77 0.17 -9.89
N THR A 121 -11.98 -0.49 -10.73
CA THR A 121 -11.71 -1.93 -10.65
C THR A 121 -10.86 -2.30 -9.42
N PHE A 122 -10.42 -1.29 -8.63
CA PHE A 122 -9.60 -1.51 -7.44
C PHE A 122 -10.46 -1.79 -6.21
N LYS A 123 -10.34 -3.01 -5.70
CA LYS A 123 -11.06 -3.50 -4.51
C LYS A 123 -10.08 -4.08 -3.49
N VAL A 124 -10.38 -3.90 -2.21
CA VAL A 124 -9.65 -4.46 -1.09
C VAL A 124 -10.58 -5.40 -0.33
N GLY A 125 -10.32 -6.69 -0.34
CA GLY A 125 -11.21 -7.68 0.27
C GLY A 125 -12.63 -7.65 -0.31
N GLY A 126 -12.79 -7.33 -1.61
CA GLY A 126 -14.09 -7.15 -2.27
C GLY A 126 -14.76 -5.78 -2.00
N THR A 127 -14.20 -4.96 -1.12
CA THR A 127 -14.67 -3.60 -0.82
C THR A 127 -13.94 -2.58 -1.70
N PRO A 128 -14.61 -1.57 -2.26
CA PRO A 128 -13.94 -0.49 -2.98
C PRO A 128 -12.81 0.14 -2.15
N LEU A 129 -11.68 0.43 -2.78
CA LEU A 129 -10.50 1.00 -2.11
C LEU A 129 -10.85 2.27 -1.32
N MET A 130 -11.75 3.10 -1.85
CA MET A 130 -12.22 4.32 -1.18
C MET A 130 -12.94 4.05 0.14
N GLU A 131 -13.79 3.02 0.20
CA GLU A 131 -14.49 2.65 1.44
C GLU A 131 -13.52 2.12 2.50
N TYR A 132 -12.52 1.34 2.06
CA TYR A 132 -11.49 0.85 2.96
C TYR A 132 -10.62 2.00 3.50
N SER A 133 -10.19 2.92 2.64
CA SER A 133 -9.42 4.08 3.09
C SER A 133 -10.22 5.00 4.01
N ALA A 134 -11.51 5.20 3.74
CA ALA A 134 -12.41 5.95 4.61
C ALA A 134 -12.59 5.27 5.98
N TYR A 135 -12.68 3.94 6.01
CA TYR A 135 -12.70 3.18 7.27
C TYR A 135 -11.43 3.40 8.08
N MET A 136 -10.26 3.25 7.45
CA MET A 136 -8.97 3.47 8.12
C MET A 136 -8.82 4.91 8.64
N MET A 137 -9.28 5.89 7.87
CA MET A 137 -9.28 7.29 8.31
C MET A 137 -10.21 7.53 9.49
N ARG A 138 -11.41 6.94 9.52
CA ARG A 138 -12.31 7.03 10.69
C ARG A 138 -11.65 6.44 11.94
N LEU A 139 -11.06 5.26 11.82
CA LEU A 139 -10.39 4.56 12.94
C LEU A 139 -9.28 5.44 13.57
N LEU A 140 -8.47 6.08 12.73
CA LEU A 140 -7.42 6.99 13.19
C LEU A 140 -8.03 8.29 13.77
N THR A 141 -9.03 8.86 13.13
CA THR A 141 -9.73 10.07 13.62
C THR A 141 -10.30 9.83 15.00
N ASP A 142 -10.97 8.70 15.22
CA ASP A 142 -11.53 8.33 16.54
C ASP A 142 -10.44 8.14 17.60
N TYR A 143 -9.30 7.57 17.22
CA TYR A 143 -8.17 7.43 18.13
C TYR A 143 -7.62 8.78 18.58
N PHE A 144 -7.37 9.70 17.64
CA PHE A 144 -6.83 11.02 17.96
C PHE A 144 -7.85 11.91 18.71
N ASN A 145 -9.15 11.83 18.37
CA ASN A 145 -10.20 12.55 19.09
C ASN A 145 -10.29 12.12 20.56
N ARG A 146 -10.20 10.83 20.86
CA ARG A 146 -10.21 10.34 22.26
C ARG A 146 -8.98 10.78 23.05
N LYS A 147 -7.83 10.94 22.41
CA LYS A 147 -6.64 11.49 23.09
C LYS A 147 -6.82 12.93 23.54
N GLN A 148 -7.71 13.71 22.94
CA GLN A 148 -7.99 15.08 23.35
C GLN A 148 -8.52 15.16 24.79
N GLU A 149 -9.23 14.12 25.26
CA GLU A 149 -9.77 14.08 26.64
C GLU A 149 -8.67 14.08 27.71
N THR A 150 -7.49 13.58 27.39
CA THR A 150 -6.35 13.45 28.32
C THR A 150 -5.16 14.33 27.97
N ALA A 151 -5.18 14.94 26.80
CA ALA A 151 -4.13 15.85 26.32
C ALA A 151 -4.34 17.27 26.86
N GLY A 152 -3.28 18.08 26.83
CA GLY A 152 -3.35 19.48 27.23
C GLY A 152 -4.19 20.34 26.27
N PRO A 153 -4.45 21.63 26.66
CA PRO A 153 -5.33 22.53 25.91
C PRO A 153 -4.85 22.86 24.49
N ASP A 154 -3.56 22.67 24.22
CA ASP A 154 -2.96 22.95 22.91
C ASP A 154 -3.04 21.74 21.96
N TYR A 155 -3.65 20.64 22.37
CA TYR A 155 -3.79 19.45 21.55
C TYR A 155 -4.93 19.61 20.54
N ASP A 156 -4.60 19.58 19.23
CA ASP A 156 -5.57 19.53 18.13
C ASP A 156 -5.53 18.16 17.44
N PRO A 157 -6.60 17.35 17.58
CA PRO A 157 -6.65 16.00 17.01
C PRO A 157 -6.42 15.95 15.50
N THR A 158 -6.94 16.95 14.79
CA THR A 158 -6.82 17.03 13.33
C THR A 158 -5.37 17.29 12.91
N THR A 159 -4.70 18.22 13.56
CA THR A 159 -3.28 18.52 13.32
C THR A 159 -2.41 17.30 13.65
N GLU A 160 -2.63 16.64 14.79
CA GLU A 160 -1.86 15.46 15.18
C GLU A 160 -2.07 14.28 14.22
N MET A 161 -3.31 14.04 13.78
CA MET A 161 -3.62 13.02 12.78
C MET A 161 -2.94 13.32 11.42
N LEU A 162 -2.95 14.58 10.98
CA LEU A 162 -2.27 15.00 9.74
C LEU A 162 -0.76 14.83 9.87
N MET A 163 -0.16 15.25 10.99
CA MET A 163 1.27 15.05 11.26
C MET A 163 1.63 13.56 11.28
N PHE A 164 0.84 12.74 11.95
CA PHE A 164 1.00 11.29 11.97
C PHE A 164 0.96 10.70 10.56
N SER A 165 -0.10 10.97 9.79
CA SER A 165 -0.27 10.41 8.45
C SER A 165 0.83 10.88 7.47
N THR A 166 1.28 12.12 7.60
CA THR A 166 2.39 12.67 6.80
C THR A 166 3.71 12.00 7.17
N THR A 167 3.94 11.75 8.46
CA THR A 167 5.13 11.05 8.94
C THR A 167 5.18 9.61 8.43
N ILE A 168 4.05 8.88 8.48
CA ILE A 168 3.95 7.52 7.93
C ILE A 168 4.25 7.50 6.42
N LYS A 169 3.67 8.44 5.66
CA LYS A 169 3.90 8.55 4.21
C LYS A 169 5.36 8.88 3.89
N GLY A 170 5.95 9.84 4.61
CA GLY A 170 7.36 10.22 4.45
C GLY A 170 8.30 9.07 4.80
N PHE A 171 8.02 8.35 5.89
CA PHE A 171 8.76 7.16 6.28
C PHE A 171 8.68 6.08 5.18
N ALA A 172 7.47 5.77 4.72
CA ALA A 172 7.27 4.76 3.66
C ALA A 172 8.06 5.12 2.40
N LEU A 173 8.00 6.38 1.97
CA LEU A 173 8.74 6.87 0.81
C LEU A 173 10.25 6.71 1.01
N THR A 174 10.78 7.11 2.16
CA THR A 174 12.21 6.99 2.49
C THR A 174 12.63 5.52 2.53
N TYR A 175 11.86 4.66 3.20
CA TYR A 175 12.14 3.22 3.29
C TYR A 175 12.14 2.55 1.91
N ILE A 176 11.13 2.85 1.07
CA ILE A 176 10.96 2.22 -0.23
C ILE A 176 12.08 2.60 -1.21
N PHE A 177 12.50 3.88 -1.22
CA PHE A 177 13.43 4.40 -2.23
C PHE A 177 14.86 4.62 -1.73
N SER A 178 15.09 4.70 -0.41
CA SER A 178 16.39 5.04 0.16
C SER A 178 16.90 4.02 1.18
N GLN A 179 16.29 2.84 1.28
CA GLN A 179 16.70 1.81 2.25
C GLN A 179 18.18 1.46 2.17
N GLU A 180 18.75 1.43 0.96
CA GLU A 180 20.16 1.11 0.76
C GLU A 180 21.12 2.15 1.38
N GLN A 181 20.63 3.37 1.63
CA GLN A 181 21.39 4.47 2.21
C GLN A 181 21.37 4.44 3.75
N TYR A 182 20.40 3.76 4.36
CA TYR A 182 20.19 3.74 5.79
C TYR A 182 20.06 2.32 6.33
N PRO A 183 20.89 1.91 7.31
CA PRO A 183 20.71 0.64 8.02
C PRO A 183 19.34 0.49 8.66
N ASP A 184 18.79 -0.70 8.67
CA ASP A 184 17.45 -1.02 9.21
C ASP A 184 17.26 -0.57 10.66
N VAL A 185 18.33 -0.52 11.44
CA VAL A 185 18.29 -0.06 12.85
C VAL A 185 17.74 1.37 12.98
N TYR A 186 17.97 2.25 12.00
CA TYR A 186 17.41 3.59 12.04
C TYR A 186 15.91 3.60 11.78
N PHE A 187 15.43 2.73 10.91
CA PHE A 187 13.99 2.57 10.66
C PHE A 187 13.27 2.03 11.89
N GLU A 188 13.84 1.05 12.59
CA GLU A 188 13.28 0.55 13.86
C GLU A 188 13.22 1.66 14.93
N LYS A 189 14.29 2.45 15.09
CA LYS A 189 14.30 3.60 16.02
C LYS A 189 13.27 4.67 15.65
N MET A 190 13.03 4.91 14.37
CA MET A 190 12.00 5.84 13.91
C MET A 190 10.60 5.32 14.25
N ILE A 191 10.34 4.02 14.06
CA ILE A 191 9.07 3.36 14.45
C ILE A 191 8.83 3.51 15.95
N ASP A 192 9.83 3.19 16.78
CA ASP A 192 9.73 3.31 18.23
C ASP A 192 9.49 4.76 18.68
N THR A 193 10.15 5.72 18.02
CA THR A 193 9.97 7.16 18.29
C THR A 193 8.55 7.60 17.94
N LEU A 194 8.03 7.14 16.78
CA LEU A 194 6.68 7.44 16.36
C LEU A 194 5.65 6.86 17.33
N ILE A 195 5.82 5.60 17.73
CA ILE A 195 4.96 4.95 18.70
C ILE A 195 4.98 5.71 20.03
N LYS A 196 6.17 6.04 20.54
CA LYS A 196 6.33 6.78 21.80
C LYS A 196 5.64 8.15 21.77
N LYS A 197 5.64 8.82 20.60
CA LYS A 197 4.96 10.12 20.45
C LYS A 197 3.44 9.98 20.48
N TYR A 198 2.90 8.97 19.80
CA TYR A 198 1.47 8.90 19.51
C TYR A 198 0.69 7.84 20.32
N ARG A 199 1.36 6.94 21.04
CA ARG A 199 0.75 6.03 22.03
C ARG A 199 0.45 6.77 23.34
#